data_e764442194259adb7aa5bb62c2cf8058
#
_entry.id   e764442194259adb7aa5bb62c2cf8058
#
_cell.length_a   1.000
_cell.length_b   1.000
_cell.length_c   1.000
_cell.angle_alpha   90.00
_cell.angle_beta   90.00
_cell.angle_gamma   90.00
#
_symmetry.space_group_name_H-M   'P 1'
#
loop_
_entity.id
_entity.type
_entity.pdbx_description
1 polymer ?
#
loop_
_entity_poly.entity_id
_entity_poly.type
_entity_poly.pdbx_seq_one_letter_code
_entity_poly.pdbx_strand_id
1 'polypeptide(L)'
;EQFVFFDRFVDGDAYTNPKYRANFREILHAVREKRYLNASYRSNKGTIIVWTDLVPVSLEYSAKDDKFRLQAIAERKQVTLNLGRIISVEAGEAVEHIKTLEKGKLAKHTLVLEIEDERSTMVHALMHFSDLAKETEKLDESHYLLTVQYDKGDETEMLFRVLSFG
;
A
#
# COMPACT_ATOMS: atom_id res chain seq x y z
N GLU A 1 32.91 14.64 15.59
CA GLU A 1 31.83 14.82 14.60
C GLU A 1 30.53 14.32 15.21
N GLN A 2 29.58 15.26 15.48
CA GLN A 2 28.26 14.88 15.97
C GLN A 2 27.38 14.56 14.77
N PHE A 3 26.96 13.28 14.61
CA PHE A 3 25.91 12.92 13.69
C PHE A 3 24.57 13.36 14.27
N VAL A 4 23.91 14.29 13.62
CA VAL A 4 22.53 14.65 13.94
C VAL A 4 21.62 13.70 13.18
N PHE A 5 21.00 12.75 13.90
CA PHE A 5 19.91 11.97 13.34
C PHE A 5 18.66 12.86 13.34
N PHE A 6 18.13 13.14 12.16
CA PHE A 6 16.76 13.62 12.09
C PHE A 6 15.86 12.46 12.46
N ASP A 7 15.20 12.57 13.58
CA ASP A 7 14.18 11.60 14.01
C ASP A 7 13.09 11.61 12.92
N ARG A 8 13.06 10.55 12.12
CA ARG A 8 11.87 10.25 11.34
C ARG A 8 10.78 10.05 12.36
N PHE A 9 9.63 10.68 12.20
CA PHE A 9 8.47 10.40 13.01
C PHE A 9 8.37 8.88 13.17
N VAL A 10 8.52 8.40 14.40
CA VAL A 10 8.58 6.96 14.74
C VAL A 10 7.16 6.41 14.63
N ASP A 11 6.62 6.43 13.42
CA ASP A 11 5.29 5.89 13.10
C ASP A 11 5.38 4.60 12.27
N GLY A 12 6.60 4.13 12.04
CA GLY A 12 6.91 2.87 11.35
C GLY A 12 6.49 1.65 12.16
N ASP A 13 6.55 0.50 11.50
CA ASP A 13 6.28 -0.79 12.15
C ASP A 13 7.36 -1.15 13.17
N ALA A 14 6.97 -1.85 14.22
CA ALA A 14 7.89 -2.28 15.30
C ALA A 14 8.72 -3.50 14.88
N TYR A 15 9.65 -3.34 13.95
CA TYR A 15 10.47 -4.41 13.34
C TYR A 15 11.29 -5.23 14.34
N THR A 16 11.64 -4.67 15.48
CA THR A 16 12.38 -5.37 16.55
C THR A 16 11.47 -6.21 17.44
N ASN A 17 10.15 -6.00 17.40
CA ASN A 17 9.20 -6.75 18.21
C ASN A 17 9.14 -8.23 17.77
N PRO A 18 9.41 -9.19 18.66
CA PRO A 18 9.40 -10.62 18.31
C PRO A 18 8.06 -11.09 17.75
N LYS A 19 6.94 -10.57 18.28
CA LYS A 19 5.59 -10.92 17.82
C LYS A 19 5.32 -10.41 16.42
N TYR A 20 5.72 -9.16 16.13
CA TYR A 20 5.65 -8.60 14.76
C TYR A 20 6.43 -9.48 13.77
N ARG A 21 7.66 -9.84 14.13
CA ARG A 21 8.51 -10.69 13.28
C ARG A 21 7.94 -12.09 13.06
N ALA A 22 7.31 -12.67 14.08
CA ALA A 22 6.63 -13.95 13.96
C ALA A 22 5.44 -13.86 12.99
N ASN A 23 4.58 -12.87 13.18
CA ASN A 23 3.44 -12.60 12.28
C ASN A 23 3.90 -12.35 10.84
N PHE A 24 4.97 -11.55 10.66
CA PHE A 24 5.53 -11.27 9.33
C PHE A 24 5.98 -12.56 8.62
N ARG A 25 6.71 -13.44 9.31
CA ARG A 25 7.20 -14.70 8.74
C ARG A 25 6.04 -15.63 8.37
N GLU A 26 5.03 -15.71 9.22
CA GLU A 26 3.85 -16.52 8.99
C GLU A 26 3.08 -16.05 7.75
N ILE A 27 2.88 -14.73 7.63
CA ILE A 27 2.24 -14.13 6.45
C ILE A 27 3.06 -14.37 5.20
N LEU A 28 4.37 -14.16 5.25
CA LEU A 28 5.27 -14.37 4.12
C LEU A 28 5.24 -15.82 3.65
N HIS A 29 5.22 -16.78 4.60
CA HIS A 29 5.08 -18.20 4.31
C HIS A 29 3.74 -18.49 3.64
N ALA A 30 2.64 -17.99 4.18
CA ALA A 30 1.32 -18.21 3.62
C ALA A 30 1.14 -17.61 2.21
N VAL A 31 1.73 -16.43 1.94
CA VAL A 31 1.75 -15.85 0.59
C VAL A 31 2.50 -16.75 -0.39
N ARG A 32 3.67 -17.27 0.00
CA ARG A 32 4.51 -18.14 -0.85
C ARG A 32 3.86 -19.48 -1.12
N GLU A 33 3.34 -20.11 -0.08
CA GLU A 33 2.74 -21.44 -0.14
C GLU A 33 1.26 -21.42 -0.55
N LYS A 34 0.71 -20.23 -0.82
CA LYS A 34 -0.70 -20.04 -1.17
C LYS A 34 -1.64 -20.69 -0.15
N ARG A 35 -1.46 -20.37 1.12
CA ARG A 35 -2.28 -20.88 2.22
C ARG A 35 -3.26 -19.82 2.69
N TYR A 36 -4.42 -20.24 3.18
CA TYR A 36 -5.33 -19.35 3.90
C TYR A 36 -4.67 -18.78 5.15
N LEU A 37 -5.11 -17.61 5.57
CA LEU A 37 -4.70 -16.98 6.83
C LEU A 37 -5.91 -16.70 7.71
N ASN A 38 -5.79 -17.05 8.98
CA ASN A 38 -6.68 -16.57 10.04
C ASN A 38 -5.96 -15.48 10.81
N ALA A 39 -6.58 -14.31 10.96
CA ALA A 39 -5.92 -13.16 11.57
C ALA A 39 -6.83 -12.42 12.55
N SER A 40 -6.29 -12.05 13.70
CA SER A 40 -6.89 -11.06 14.60
C SER A 40 -6.24 -9.70 14.35
N TYR A 41 -7.04 -8.72 14.06
CA TYR A 41 -6.61 -7.40 13.61
C TYR A 41 -7.26 -6.28 14.43
N ARG A 42 -6.47 -5.26 14.79
CA ARG A 42 -6.98 -4.06 15.47
C ARG A 42 -7.30 -2.97 14.46
N SER A 43 -8.57 -2.60 14.35
CA SER A 43 -9.00 -1.51 13.47
C SER A 43 -8.49 -0.14 13.95
N ASN A 44 -8.62 0.89 13.10
CA ASN A 44 -8.29 2.28 13.47
C ASN A 44 -9.11 2.78 14.66
N LYS A 45 -10.31 2.22 14.86
CA LYS A 45 -11.22 2.56 15.97
C LYS A 45 -10.93 1.76 17.24
N GLY A 46 -9.86 0.93 17.25
CA GLY A 46 -9.51 0.08 18.38
C GLY A 46 -10.29 -1.25 18.47
N THR A 47 -11.28 -1.46 17.62
CA THR A 47 -12.06 -2.70 17.58
C THR A 47 -11.20 -3.86 17.08
N ILE A 48 -11.31 -5.02 17.70
CA ILE A 48 -10.68 -6.25 17.24
C ILE A 48 -11.61 -6.92 16.24
N ILE A 49 -11.08 -7.18 15.04
CA ILE A 49 -11.75 -7.89 13.96
C ILE A 49 -11.03 -9.23 13.81
N VAL A 50 -11.79 -10.30 13.75
CA VAL A 50 -11.27 -11.63 13.46
C VAL A 50 -11.60 -11.95 12.00
N TRP A 51 -10.57 -12.21 11.24
CA TRP A 51 -10.67 -12.66 9.86
C TRP A 51 -10.39 -14.15 9.79
N THR A 52 -11.24 -14.88 9.12
CA THR A 52 -11.05 -16.31 8.80
C THR A 52 -10.93 -16.47 7.29
N ASP A 53 -10.12 -17.44 6.88
CA ASP A 53 -9.96 -17.82 5.47
C ASP A 53 -9.57 -16.67 4.54
N LEU A 54 -8.73 -15.74 5.03
CA LEU A 54 -8.14 -14.72 4.18
C LEU A 54 -7.27 -15.38 3.11
N VAL A 55 -7.47 -15.01 1.85
CA VAL A 55 -6.55 -15.38 0.77
C VAL A 55 -5.48 -14.30 0.65
N PRO A 56 -4.24 -14.57 1.07
CA PRO A 56 -3.17 -13.59 0.95
C PRO A 56 -2.76 -13.46 -0.52
N VAL A 57 -2.65 -12.20 -0.99
CA VAL A 57 -2.30 -11.89 -2.39
C VAL A 57 -0.85 -11.43 -2.49
N SER A 58 -0.50 -10.39 -1.74
CA SER A 58 0.84 -9.82 -1.74
C SER A 58 1.17 -9.14 -0.41
N LEU A 59 2.47 -9.01 -0.16
CA LEU A 59 3.00 -8.21 0.92
C LEU A 59 3.68 -6.99 0.31
N GLU A 60 3.23 -5.80 0.68
CA GLU A 60 3.70 -4.53 0.17
C GLU A 60 4.41 -3.73 1.25
N TYR A 61 5.47 -3.03 0.87
CA TYR A 61 6.16 -2.11 1.76
C TYR A 61 5.91 -0.67 1.32
N SER A 62 5.38 0.14 2.24
CA SER A 62 5.25 1.58 2.07
C SER A 62 6.51 2.27 2.61
N ALA A 63 7.37 2.73 1.73
CA ALA A 63 8.58 3.45 2.13
C ALA A 63 8.27 4.80 2.80
N LYS A 64 7.14 5.40 2.46
CA LYS A 64 6.66 6.66 3.04
C LYS A 64 6.28 6.49 4.51
N ASP A 65 5.50 5.45 4.80
CA ASP A 65 4.96 5.20 6.15
C ASP A 65 5.87 4.30 6.97
N ASP A 66 6.91 3.73 6.37
CA ASP A 66 7.78 2.70 6.95
C ASP A 66 6.97 1.53 7.52
N LYS A 67 6.01 1.00 6.73
CA LYS A 67 5.05 -0.03 7.15
C LYS A 67 4.87 -1.10 6.09
N PHE A 68 4.69 -2.33 6.54
CA PHE A 68 4.22 -3.40 5.68
C PHE A 68 2.70 -3.53 5.69
N ARG A 69 2.15 -3.82 4.51
CA ARG A 69 0.72 -4.04 4.30
C ARG A 69 0.50 -5.39 3.63
N LEU A 70 -0.40 -6.18 4.18
CA LEU A 70 -0.89 -7.40 3.55
C LEU A 70 -2.09 -7.05 2.67
N GLN A 71 -1.99 -7.32 1.38
CA GLN A 71 -3.14 -7.35 0.49
C GLN A 71 -3.73 -8.76 0.52
N ALA A 72 -5.00 -8.86 0.86
CA ALA A 72 -5.70 -10.13 0.98
C ALA A 72 -7.13 -10.01 0.46
N ILE A 73 -7.78 -11.15 0.28
CA ILE A 73 -9.18 -11.23 -0.09
C ILE A 73 -9.94 -11.92 1.03
N ALA A 74 -11.00 -11.27 1.50
CA ALA A 74 -11.95 -11.79 2.46
C ALA A 74 -13.36 -11.74 1.85
N GLU A 75 -14.10 -12.83 1.88
CA GLU A 75 -15.49 -12.87 1.40
C GLU A 75 -15.68 -12.22 0.00
N ARG A 76 -14.75 -12.45 -0.91
CA ARG A 76 -14.70 -11.88 -2.28
C ARG A 76 -14.41 -10.37 -2.34
N LYS A 77 -14.08 -9.74 -1.21
CA LYS A 77 -13.67 -8.34 -1.15
C LYS A 77 -12.18 -8.26 -0.87
N GLN A 78 -11.54 -7.31 -1.52
CA GLN A 78 -10.16 -7.00 -1.22
C GLN A 78 -10.07 -6.23 0.10
N VAL A 79 -9.12 -6.63 0.92
CA VAL A 79 -8.80 -5.99 2.20
C VAL A 79 -7.31 -5.71 2.29
N THR A 80 -6.96 -4.58 2.86
CA THR A 80 -5.58 -4.19 3.15
C THR A 80 -5.38 -4.15 4.66
N LEU A 81 -4.45 -4.93 5.16
CA LEU A 81 -4.15 -5.04 6.59
C LEU A 81 -2.73 -4.53 6.88
N ASN A 82 -2.60 -3.49 7.70
CA ASN A 82 -1.28 -3.04 8.19
C ASN A 82 -0.72 -4.06 9.16
N LEU A 83 0.50 -4.56 8.92
CA LEU A 83 1.09 -5.61 9.74
C LEU A 83 1.27 -5.22 11.20
N GLY A 84 1.61 -3.98 11.48
CA GLY A 84 1.73 -3.47 12.85
C GLY A 84 0.45 -3.54 13.68
N ARG A 85 -0.71 -3.75 13.05
CA ARG A 85 -2.02 -3.90 13.69
C ARG A 85 -2.50 -5.34 13.81
N ILE A 86 -1.77 -6.28 13.25
CA ILE A 86 -2.07 -7.72 13.36
C ILE A 86 -1.68 -8.19 14.76
N ILE A 87 -2.68 -8.64 15.51
CA ILE A 87 -2.50 -9.15 16.88
C ILE A 87 -1.95 -10.58 16.82
N SER A 88 -2.53 -11.42 15.98
CA SER A 88 -2.09 -12.79 15.74
C SER A 88 -2.48 -13.21 14.33
N VAL A 89 -1.71 -14.11 13.77
CA VAL A 89 -2.00 -14.72 12.47
C VAL A 89 -1.54 -16.16 12.49
N GLU A 90 -2.30 -17.02 11.83
CA GLU A 90 -2.02 -18.44 11.67
C GLU A 90 -2.31 -18.85 10.24
N ALA A 91 -1.40 -19.61 9.62
CA ALA A 91 -1.63 -20.19 8.32
C ALA A 91 -2.60 -21.38 8.43
N GLY A 92 -3.62 -21.37 7.61
CA GLY A 92 -4.59 -22.44 7.46
C GLY A 92 -4.16 -23.47 6.41
N GLU A 93 -5.13 -24.10 5.78
CA GLU A 93 -4.93 -25.07 4.71
C GLU A 93 -4.44 -24.43 3.42
N ALA A 94 -3.94 -25.25 2.50
CA ALA A 94 -3.59 -24.79 1.16
C ALA A 94 -4.84 -24.34 0.40
N VAL A 95 -4.72 -23.26 -0.34
CA VAL A 95 -5.82 -22.75 -1.17
C VAL A 95 -5.93 -23.62 -2.42
N GLU A 96 -6.76 -24.68 -2.38
CA GLU A 96 -6.88 -25.64 -3.47
C GLU A 96 -7.47 -25.06 -4.75
N HIS A 97 -8.32 -24.07 -4.63
CA HIS A 97 -8.96 -23.41 -5.75
C HIS A 97 -8.89 -21.90 -5.56
N ILE A 98 -7.76 -21.31 -5.90
CA ILE A 98 -7.81 -19.95 -6.40
C ILE A 98 -8.53 -20.05 -7.74
N LYS A 99 -9.87 -20.25 -7.73
CA LYS A 99 -10.68 -19.92 -8.89
C LYS A 99 -10.34 -18.46 -9.15
N THR A 100 -9.35 -18.30 -10.01
CA THR A 100 -9.06 -17.11 -10.77
C THR A 100 -9.57 -15.82 -10.11
N LEU A 101 -9.14 -15.61 -8.86
CA LEU A 101 -8.82 -14.25 -8.50
C LEU A 101 -7.47 -14.04 -9.19
N GLU A 102 -7.50 -14.26 -10.56
CA GLU A 102 -6.57 -13.54 -11.41
C GLU A 102 -6.38 -12.23 -10.70
N LYS A 103 -5.14 -11.85 -10.44
CA LYS A 103 -4.76 -10.50 -10.04
C LYS A 103 -5.87 -9.57 -10.49
N GLY A 104 -6.97 -9.57 -9.73
CA GLY A 104 -8.02 -8.61 -9.92
C GLY A 104 -7.22 -7.38 -9.72
N LYS A 105 -6.92 -6.71 -10.81
CA LYS A 105 -6.17 -5.46 -10.84
C LYS A 105 -6.70 -4.75 -9.62
N LEU A 106 -5.88 -4.68 -8.54
CA LEU A 106 -6.16 -3.83 -7.41
C LEU A 106 -6.85 -2.67 -8.07
N ALA A 107 -8.11 -2.37 -7.74
CA ALA A 107 -8.87 -1.41 -8.51
C ALA A 107 -8.08 -0.11 -8.42
N LYS A 108 -7.13 0.04 -9.35
CA LYS A 108 -6.28 1.21 -9.42
C LYS A 108 -7.16 2.30 -9.97
N HIS A 109 -7.22 3.36 -9.25
CA HIS A 109 -7.83 4.58 -9.70
C HIS A 109 -6.80 5.34 -10.54
N THR A 110 -7.29 6.11 -11.45
CA THR A 110 -6.46 6.94 -12.32
C THR A 110 -6.74 8.40 -11.99
N LEU A 111 -5.68 9.11 -11.64
CA LEU A 111 -5.67 10.57 -11.56
C LEU A 111 -5.10 11.11 -12.85
N VAL A 112 -5.81 12.02 -13.49
CA VAL A 112 -5.35 12.69 -14.70
C VAL A 112 -5.22 14.18 -14.39
N LEU A 113 -4.04 14.73 -14.61
CA LEU A 113 -3.72 16.13 -14.39
C LEU A 113 -3.25 16.75 -15.71
N GLU A 114 -3.83 17.86 -16.09
CA GLU A 114 -3.28 18.75 -17.10
C GLU A 114 -2.37 19.76 -16.40
N ILE A 115 -1.13 19.84 -16.84
CA ILE A 115 -0.09 20.65 -16.22
C ILE A 115 0.43 21.64 -17.25
N GLU A 116 0.33 22.95 -16.94
CA GLU A 116 1.03 23.99 -17.64
C GLU A 116 2.45 24.08 -17.08
N ASP A 117 3.45 23.81 -17.92
CA ASP A 117 4.86 23.76 -17.51
C ASP A 117 5.50 25.14 -17.46
N GLU A 118 5.05 25.94 -16.51
CA GLU A 118 5.75 27.15 -16.12
C GLU A 118 6.80 26.84 -15.06
N ARG A 119 8.03 27.33 -15.25
CA ARG A 119 9.12 27.21 -14.25
C ARG A 119 9.42 25.76 -13.80
N SER A 120 9.36 24.81 -14.72
CA SER A 120 9.62 23.38 -14.43
C SER A 120 8.55 22.70 -13.56
N THR A 121 7.30 23.15 -13.60
CA THR A 121 6.17 22.57 -12.87
C THR A 121 6.03 21.09 -13.18
N MET A 122 6.28 20.67 -14.42
CA MET A 122 6.22 19.26 -14.82
C MET A 122 7.26 18.40 -14.08
N VAL A 123 8.48 18.90 -13.90
CA VAL A 123 9.53 18.18 -13.15
C VAL A 123 9.12 18.01 -11.69
N HIS A 124 8.58 19.06 -11.08
CA HIS A 124 8.06 19.00 -9.70
C HIS A 124 6.93 17.98 -9.58
N ALA A 125 5.98 17.98 -10.51
CA ALA A 125 4.90 17.00 -10.54
C ALA A 125 5.43 15.56 -10.63
N LEU A 126 6.38 15.29 -11.52
CA LEU A 126 7.00 13.98 -11.64
C LEU A 126 7.71 13.53 -10.36
N MET A 127 8.33 14.45 -9.64
CA MET A 127 8.96 14.16 -8.33
C MET A 127 7.93 13.84 -7.25
N HIS A 128 6.83 14.59 -7.18
CA HIS A 128 5.76 14.36 -6.20
C HIS A 128 5.06 13.02 -6.34
N PHE A 129 4.99 12.48 -7.57
CA PHE A 129 4.42 11.17 -7.86
C PHE A 129 5.49 10.13 -8.21
N SER A 130 6.75 10.32 -7.74
CA SER A 130 7.88 9.44 -8.10
C SER A 130 7.68 7.98 -7.68
N ASP A 131 6.95 7.74 -6.62
CA ASP A 131 6.62 6.44 -6.03
C ASP A 131 5.45 5.71 -6.72
N LEU A 132 4.76 6.36 -7.67
CA LEU A 132 3.58 5.83 -8.35
C LEU A 132 3.85 5.56 -9.82
N ALA A 133 3.14 4.56 -10.37
CA ALA A 133 3.11 4.31 -11.80
C ALA A 133 2.43 5.49 -12.50
N LYS A 134 3.12 6.07 -13.48
CA LYS A 134 2.66 7.26 -14.18
C LYS A 134 3.09 7.26 -15.64
N GLU A 135 2.29 7.95 -16.44
CA GLU A 135 2.53 8.20 -17.85
C GLU A 135 2.38 9.68 -18.14
N THR A 136 3.12 10.19 -19.12
CA THR A 136 3.07 11.58 -19.50
C THR A 136 2.86 11.69 -21.00
N GLU A 137 1.99 12.60 -21.40
CA GLU A 137 1.74 12.94 -22.80
C GLU A 137 1.92 14.46 -22.96
N LYS A 138 2.66 14.87 -23.98
CA LYS A 138 2.80 16.27 -24.33
C LYS A 138 1.64 16.69 -25.22
N LEU A 139 0.84 17.67 -24.79
CA LEU A 139 -0.32 18.17 -25.53
C LEU A 139 0.08 19.28 -26.51
N ASP A 140 0.93 20.23 -26.05
CA ASP A 140 1.46 21.33 -26.86
C ASP A 140 2.81 21.80 -26.33
N GLU A 141 3.24 23.03 -26.65
CA GLU A 141 4.56 23.56 -26.26
C GLU A 141 4.72 23.69 -24.74
N SER A 142 3.65 23.98 -23.99
CA SER A 142 3.64 24.23 -22.55
C SER A 142 2.74 23.33 -21.74
N HIS A 143 1.86 22.54 -22.36
CA HIS A 143 0.90 21.69 -21.67
C HIS A 143 1.25 20.21 -21.76
N TYR A 144 1.13 19.52 -20.63
CA TYR A 144 1.35 18.11 -20.46
C TYR A 144 0.18 17.45 -19.75
N LEU A 145 -0.15 16.24 -20.17
CA LEU A 145 -1.08 15.37 -19.44
C LEU A 145 -0.26 14.39 -18.60
N LEU A 146 -0.47 14.39 -17.29
CA LEU A 146 0.11 13.43 -16.36
C LEU A 146 -0.98 12.48 -15.87
N THR A 147 -0.83 11.20 -16.20
CA THR A 147 -1.72 10.13 -15.76
C THR A 147 -1.04 9.33 -14.68
N VAL A 148 -1.60 9.28 -13.47
CA VAL A 148 -1.05 8.60 -12.30
C VAL A 148 -2.01 7.50 -11.86
N GLN A 149 -1.47 6.30 -11.59
CA GLN A 149 -2.25 5.18 -11.07
C GLN A 149 -2.01 5.06 -9.56
N TYR A 150 -3.10 4.98 -8.79
CA TYR A 150 -3.05 4.89 -7.33
C TYR A 150 -4.09 3.89 -6.79
N ASP A 151 -3.90 3.43 -5.55
CA ASP A 151 -4.82 2.50 -4.91
C ASP A 151 -6.03 3.24 -4.32
N LYS A 152 -7.19 2.62 -4.36
CA LYS A 152 -8.46 3.22 -3.88
C LYS A 152 -8.40 3.82 -2.47
N GLY A 153 -7.51 3.31 -1.61
CA GLY A 153 -7.35 3.83 -0.25
C GLY A 153 -6.58 5.14 -0.16
N ASP A 154 -5.91 5.56 -1.23
CA ASP A 154 -4.98 6.70 -1.23
C ASP A 154 -5.59 7.97 -1.83
N GLU A 155 -6.92 8.01 -2.06
CA GLU A 155 -7.62 9.16 -2.66
C GLU A 155 -7.34 10.48 -1.92
N THR A 156 -7.39 10.46 -0.58
CA THR A 156 -7.13 11.64 0.23
C THR A 156 -5.70 12.12 0.09
N GLU A 157 -4.75 11.21 0.01
CA GLU A 157 -3.35 11.52 -0.20
C GLU A 157 -3.11 12.13 -1.58
N MET A 158 -3.74 11.56 -2.62
CA MET A 158 -3.67 12.11 -3.97
C MET A 158 -4.20 13.54 -4.02
N LEU A 159 -5.31 13.81 -3.33
CA LEU A 159 -5.85 15.16 -3.22
C LEU A 159 -4.84 16.13 -2.57
N PHE A 160 -4.22 15.72 -1.44
CA PHE A 160 -3.22 16.57 -0.79
C PHE A 160 -1.99 16.81 -1.68
N ARG A 161 -1.54 15.80 -2.40
CA ARG A 161 -0.42 15.95 -3.33
C ARG A 161 -0.76 16.96 -4.43
N VAL A 162 -1.95 16.89 -5.01
CA VAL A 162 -2.40 17.84 -6.03
C VAL A 162 -2.49 19.27 -5.47
N LEU A 163 -3.10 19.44 -4.30
CA LEU A 163 -3.24 20.74 -3.65
C LEU A 163 -1.89 21.36 -3.24
N SER A 164 -0.85 20.57 -3.14
CA SER A 164 0.50 21.08 -2.82
C SER A 164 1.23 21.74 -4.00
N PHE A 165 0.67 21.67 -5.21
CA PHE A 165 1.21 22.33 -6.40
C PHE A 165 0.68 23.76 -6.59
N GLY A 166 -0.45 24.12 -5.99
CA GLY A 166 -1.18 25.37 -6.19
C GLY A 166 -0.74 26.52 -5.33
#